data_2f76382d60647b8c5d0d9e84fa0c752d
#
_entry.id   2f76382d60647b8c5d0d9e84fa0c752d
#
_cell.length_a   1.000
_cell.length_b   1.000
_cell.length_c   1.000
_cell.angle_alpha   90.00
_cell.angle_beta   90.00
_cell.angle_gamma   90.00
#
_symmetry.space_group_name_H-M   'P 1'
#
loop_
_entity.id
_entity.type
_entity.pdbx_description
1 polymer ?
#
loop_
_entity_poly.entity_id
_entity_poly.type
_entity_poly.pdbx_seq_one_letter_code
_entity_poly.pdbx_strand_id
1 'polypeptide(L)'
;IALAIIPGDDQPDAELHGLSTLPAESCHRLWQYFVHGGLDNGGNLLAYAADLLGQPTEWRQPAPLLRAGLYWPGTGNLSLDDLRQHWQPGAPVAAVTFYRALYQAGNLDPVDGVIQSLRERGLNPLPVFVASLKEAVSAETVNSIFAEEPPGVILNATGFAVSKPNGARSDSPLERPGVPVIQMIFAGGNEDDWRNNLNGLSARDIAMNVALPEVDGRIISRAVSFKAEARFDETTQLPVIAYQGVPDRIDFVCQLAANWLALAATPPAERRLGLIFANYPNKDGRMGNGVGLDSPASALNLLEALADQGYGVGELPGKGDDLIRKLAAGPTNNLKDRASRSGGITFALADYQSFFDA
;
A
#
# COMPACT_ATOMS: atom_id res chain seq x y z
N ILE A 1 -46.61 7.47 10.80
CA ILE A 1 -45.24 6.89 10.68
C ILE A 1 -44.39 7.90 9.96
N ALA A 2 -43.28 8.29 10.54
CA ALA A 2 -42.27 9.11 9.86
C ALA A 2 -41.52 8.23 8.84
N LEU A 3 -41.51 8.63 7.57
CA LEU A 3 -40.84 7.92 6.50
C LEU A 3 -39.98 8.89 5.71
N ALA A 4 -38.69 8.64 5.59
CA ALA A 4 -37.75 9.31 4.70
C ALA A 4 -37.29 8.33 3.63
N ILE A 5 -37.53 8.62 2.37
CA ILE A 5 -37.01 7.89 1.22
C ILE A 5 -35.93 8.80 0.60
N ILE A 6 -34.71 8.32 0.58
CA ILE A 6 -33.54 9.11 0.18
C ILE A 6 -32.75 8.37 -0.90
N PRO A 7 -32.03 9.09 -1.81
CA PRO A 7 -31.16 8.47 -2.79
C PRO A 7 -30.05 7.61 -2.16
N GLY A 8 -29.68 6.54 -2.84
CA GLY A 8 -28.58 5.66 -2.43
C GLY A 8 -27.19 6.11 -2.92
N ASP A 9 -27.11 7.24 -3.60
CA ASP A 9 -25.88 7.82 -4.16
C ASP A 9 -25.76 9.33 -3.81
N ASP A 10 -24.81 10.01 -4.40
CA ASP A 10 -24.54 11.44 -4.18
C ASP A 10 -25.31 12.38 -5.13
N GLN A 11 -26.31 11.87 -5.85
CA GLN A 11 -27.18 12.68 -6.70
C GLN A 11 -28.52 12.94 -6.00
N PRO A 12 -28.95 14.20 -5.90
CA PRO A 12 -30.24 14.52 -5.32
C PRO A 12 -31.38 14.02 -6.22
N ASP A 13 -32.41 13.43 -5.62
CA ASP A 13 -33.59 12.94 -6.32
C ASP A 13 -34.88 13.48 -5.66
N ALA A 14 -35.53 14.43 -6.34
CA ALA A 14 -36.72 15.09 -5.86
C ALA A 14 -37.96 14.17 -5.88
N GLU A 15 -38.01 13.17 -6.79
CA GLU A 15 -39.12 12.21 -6.86
C GLU A 15 -39.09 11.29 -5.65
N LEU A 16 -37.92 10.78 -5.29
CA LEU A 16 -37.75 9.95 -4.08
C LEU A 16 -38.13 10.73 -2.82
N HIS A 17 -37.68 11.98 -2.71
CA HIS A 17 -38.09 12.83 -1.57
C HIS A 17 -39.61 13.05 -1.53
N GLY A 18 -40.27 13.14 -2.68
CA GLY A 18 -41.74 13.30 -2.78
C GLY A 18 -42.53 12.08 -2.28
N LEU A 19 -41.93 10.92 -2.20
CA LEU A 19 -42.52 9.70 -1.64
C LEU A 19 -42.42 9.63 -0.11
N SER A 20 -41.74 10.57 0.51
CA SER A 20 -41.55 10.63 1.97
C SER A 20 -42.76 11.27 2.67
N THR A 21 -42.94 10.94 3.96
CA THR A 21 -43.92 11.60 4.82
C THR A 21 -43.34 12.76 5.63
N LEU A 22 -42.00 12.87 5.64
CA LEU A 22 -41.26 13.98 6.24
C LEU A 22 -41.13 15.15 5.25
N PRO A 23 -40.95 16.38 5.76
CA PRO A 23 -40.66 17.53 4.91
C PRO A 23 -39.41 17.29 4.04
N ALA A 24 -39.42 17.81 2.79
CA ALA A 24 -38.31 17.65 1.85
C ALA A 24 -36.96 18.12 2.43
N GLU A 25 -36.96 19.24 3.19
CA GLU A 25 -35.77 19.73 3.88
C GLU A 25 -35.19 18.68 4.87
N SER A 26 -36.05 18.01 5.62
CA SER A 26 -35.64 16.97 6.57
C SER A 26 -35.08 15.75 5.84
N CYS A 27 -35.73 15.32 4.75
CA CYS A 27 -35.23 14.22 3.92
C CYS A 27 -33.87 14.56 3.29
N HIS A 28 -33.73 15.78 2.78
CA HIS A 28 -32.46 16.27 2.20
C HIS A 28 -31.34 16.29 3.25
N ARG A 29 -31.60 16.77 4.47
CA ARG A 29 -30.63 16.79 5.56
C ARG A 29 -30.23 15.39 5.98
N LEU A 30 -31.17 14.47 6.12
CA LEU A 30 -30.89 13.06 6.38
C LEU A 30 -29.99 12.45 5.29
N TRP A 31 -30.31 12.70 4.02
CA TRP A 31 -29.52 12.26 2.89
C TRP A 31 -28.10 12.85 2.90
N GLN A 32 -27.92 14.13 3.22
CA GLN A 32 -26.61 14.76 3.31
C GLN A 32 -25.70 14.09 4.36
N TYR A 33 -26.25 13.68 5.52
CA TYR A 33 -25.45 12.95 6.50
C TYR A 33 -24.91 11.63 5.94
N PHE A 34 -25.71 10.91 5.13
CA PHE A 34 -25.24 9.66 4.47
C PHE A 34 -24.21 9.94 3.39
N VAL A 35 -24.44 10.94 2.54
CA VAL A 35 -23.53 11.28 1.44
C VAL A 35 -22.17 11.69 1.95
N HIS A 36 -22.14 12.48 3.02
CA HIS A 36 -20.87 12.91 3.60
C HIS A 36 -20.23 11.77 4.41
N GLY A 37 -21.04 11.04 5.18
CA GLY A 37 -20.55 9.93 6.01
C GLY A 37 -19.60 10.38 7.12
N GLY A 38 -18.89 9.44 7.71
CA GLY A 38 -18.03 9.68 8.87
C GLY A 38 -18.78 9.58 10.20
N LEU A 39 -18.05 9.33 11.28
CA LEU A 39 -18.64 9.06 12.60
C LEU A 39 -19.44 10.25 13.14
N ASP A 40 -18.95 11.48 12.95
CA ASP A 40 -19.64 12.69 13.40
C ASP A 40 -20.96 12.90 12.67
N ASN A 41 -21.01 12.74 11.35
CA ASN A 41 -22.24 12.80 10.58
C ASN A 41 -23.18 11.67 10.96
N GLY A 42 -22.67 10.45 11.19
CA GLY A 42 -23.47 9.32 11.65
C GLY A 42 -24.12 9.57 13.01
N GLY A 43 -23.38 10.10 13.97
CA GLY A 43 -23.91 10.49 15.29
C GLY A 43 -24.99 11.58 15.18
N ASN A 44 -24.73 12.63 14.40
CA ASN A 44 -25.68 13.72 14.16
C ASN A 44 -26.92 13.26 13.37
N LEU A 45 -26.79 12.30 12.44
CA LEU A 45 -27.91 11.66 11.77
C LEU A 45 -28.88 11.04 12.77
N LEU A 46 -28.36 10.23 13.71
CA LEU A 46 -29.19 9.57 14.73
C LEU A 46 -29.82 10.59 15.68
N ALA A 47 -29.07 11.60 16.10
CA ALA A 47 -29.57 12.68 16.94
C ALA A 47 -30.69 13.47 16.23
N TYR A 48 -30.48 13.84 14.96
CA TYR A 48 -31.50 14.53 14.17
C TYR A 48 -32.74 13.68 13.92
N ALA A 49 -32.58 12.37 13.67
CA ALA A 49 -33.72 11.47 13.53
C ALA A 49 -34.52 11.35 14.82
N ALA A 50 -33.87 11.31 15.99
CA ALA A 50 -34.54 11.32 17.29
C ALA A 50 -35.31 12.64 17.52
N ASP A 51 -34.75 13.79 17.18
CA ASP A 51 -35.43 15.09 17.26
C ASP A 51 -36.67 15.14 16.38
N LEU A 52 -36.61 14.63 15.14
CA LEU A 52 -37.76 14.49 14.25
C LEU A 52 -38.88 13.58 14.82
N LEU A 53 -38.53 12.65 15.67
CA LEU A 53 -39.48 11.76 16.38
C LEU A 53 -39.97 12.35 17.70
N GLY A 54 -39.67 13.60 18.02
CA GLY A 54 -40.11 14.29 19.23
C GLY A 54 -39.26 13.98 20.48
N GLN A 55 -38.07 13.45 20.30
CA GLN A 55 -37.05 13.28 21.35
C GLN A 55 -36.02 14.38 21.22
N PRO A 56 -36.09 15.49 21.96
CA PRO A 56 -35.18 16.61 21.84
C PRO A 56 -33.73 16.18 22.05
N THR A 57 -32.90 16.39 21.04
CA THR A 57 -31.47 16.06 21.05
C THR A 57 -30.68 17.21 20.42
N GLU A 58 -29.43 17.40 20.86
CA GLU A 58 -28.52 18.30 20.20
C GLU A 58 -27.91 17.63 18.97
N TRP A 59 -28.00 18.30 17.84
CA TRP A 59 -27.41 17.87 16.59
C TRP A 59 -26.78 19.03 15.82
N ARG A 60 -25.85 18.74 14.94
CA ARG A 60 -25.17 19.73 14.09
C ARG A 60 -25.55 19.49 12.63
N GLN A 61 -25.45 20.51 11.79
CA GLN A 61 -25.63 20.39 10.35
C GLN A 61 -24.65 19.37 9.75
N PRO A 62 -25.02 18.68 8.65
CA PRO A 62 -24.12 17.78 7.94
C PRO A 62 -22.82 18.49 7.56
N ALA A 63 -21.69 17.93 7.95
CA ALA A 63 -20.38 18.46 7.61
C ALA A 63 -19.88 17.81 6.31
N PRO A 64 -19.61 18.60 5.24
CA PRO A 64 -19.11 18.05 3.99
C PRO A 64 -17.75 17.36 4.17
N LEU A 65 -17.64 16.14 3.66
CA LEU A 65 -16.37 15.43 3.56
C LEU A 65 -15.76 15.72 2.18
N LEU A 66 -14.51 16.19 2.15
CA LEU A 66 -13.75 16.44 0.93
C LEU A 66 -13.68 15.20 0.03
N ARG A 67 -13.49 15.39 -1.29
CA ARG A 67 -13.28 14.30 -2.26
C ARG A 67 -11.91 13.64 -2.09
N ALA A 68 -10.92 14.41 -1.68
CA ALA A 68 -9.61 13.97 -1.25
C ALA A 68 -9.08 14.90 -0.15
N GLY A 69 -8.24 14.42 0.72
CA GLY A 69 -7.68 15.22 1.80
C GLY A 69 -6.81 14.40 2.73
N LEU A 70 -6.34 15.04 3.77
CA LEU A 70 -5.48 14.44 4.78
C LEU A 70 -6.32 13.74 5.86
N TYR A 71 -5.72 12.72 6.44
CA TYR A 71 -6.30 11.97 7.54
C TYR A 71 -5.31 11.85 8.71
N TRP A 72 -5.83 11.87 9.92
CA TRP A 72 -5.12 11.46 11.12
C TRP A 72 -6.09 10.87 12.13
N PRO A 73 -5.72 9.80 12.88
CA PRO A 73 -6.60 9.18 13.86
C PRO A 73 -7.16 10.17 14.88
N GLY A 74 -8.48 10.14 15.05
CA GLY A 74 -9.19 10.99 16.01
C GLY A 74 -9.35 12.46 15.62
N THR A 75 -8.97 12.85 14.40
CA THR A 75 -9.13 14.22 13.92
C THR A 75 -10.15 14.30 12.78
N GLY A 76 -10.82 15.46 12.65
CA GLY A 76 -11.69 15.76 11.50
C GLY A 76 -10.90 16.26 10.29
N ASN A 77 -11.42 17.30 9.61
CA ASN A 77 -10.70 17.95 8.51
C ASN A 77 -9.35 18.50 9.01
N LEU A 78 -8.29 18.09 8.35
CA LEU A 78 -6.91 18.35 8.76
C LEU A 78 -6.18 19.12 7.66
N SER A 79 -5.45 20.17 8.03
CA SER A 79 -4.50 20.84 7.14
C SER A 79 -3.13 20.14 7.20
N LEU A 80 -2.25 20.44 6.24
CA LEU A 80 -0.90 19.90 6.26
C LEU A 80 -0.09 20.40 7.46
N ASP A 81 -0.32 21.64 7.89
CA ASP A 81 0.33 22.20 9.07
C ASP A 81 -0.12 21.51 10.36
N ASP A 82 -1.39 21.13 10.45
CA ASP A 82 -1.88 20.33 11.58
C ASP A 82 -1.25 18.93 11.57
N LEU A 83 -1.11 18.30 10.40
CA LEU A 83 -0.48 16.99 10.25
C LEU A 83 1.00 17.04 10.67
N ARG A 84 1.72 18.08 10.28
CA ARG A 84 3.14 18.30 10.67
C ARG A 84 3.36 18.36 12.17
N GLN A 85 2.37 18.75 12.97
CA GLN A 85 2.46 18.75 14.42
C GLN A 85 2.62 17.34 15.02
N HIS A 86 2.21 16.31 14.27
CA HIS A 86 2.35 14.91 14.67
C HIS A 86 3.67 14.27 14.20
N TRP A 87 4.48 14.99 13.43
CA TRP A 87 5.68 14.49 12.78
C TRP A 87 6.95 14.71 13.59
N GLN A 88 7.95 13.90 13.30
CA GLN A 88 9.31 14.08 13.82
C GLN A 88 10.09 14.98 12.85
N PRO A 89 10.70 16.08 13.32
CA PRO A 89 11.47 16.96 12.46
C PRO A 89 12.60 16.22 11.73
N GLY A 90 12.67 16.36 10.40
CA GLY A 90 13.71 15.78 9.56
C GLY A 90 13.57 14.29 9.25
N ALA A 91 12.55 13.61 9.79
CA ALA A 91 12.29 12.22 9.43
C ALA A 91 11.73 12.10 8.01
N PRO A 92 12.05 11.02 7.26
CA PRO A 92 11.54 10.80 5.91
C PRO A 92 10.02 10.66 5.88
N VAL A 93 9.39 11.15 4.81
CA VAL A 93 7.94 11.09 4.62
C VAL A 93 7.56 9.85 3.81
N ALA A 94 6.60 9.08 4.35
CA ALA A 94 5.96 7.95 3.70
C ALA A 94 4.47 8.25 3.47
N ALA A 95 4.05 8.44 2.21
CA ALA A 95 2.63 8.65 1.91
C ALA A 95 1.84 7.35 2.03
N VAL A 96 0.59 7.46 2.50
CA VAL A 96 -0.36 6.34 2.59
C VAL A 96 -1.63 6.77 1.87
N THR A 97 -1.90 6.20 0.69
CA THR A 97 -3.10 6.53 -0.08
C THR A 97 -4.17 5.45 0.05
N PHE A 98 -5.40 5.86 0.33
CA PHE A 98 -6.51 4.93 0.54
C PHE A 98 -7.85 5.54 0.10
N TYR A 99 -8.89 4.71 -0.02
CA TYR A 99 -10.20 5.19 -0.47
C TYR A 99 -10.94 6.02 0.58
N ARG A 100 -11.50 7.15 0.16
CA ARG A 100 -12.42 8.00 0.93
C ARG A 100 -13.55 7.19 1.59
N ALA A 101 -14.03 6.13 0.92
CA ALA A 101 -15.08 5.25 1.43
C ALA A 101 -14.74 4.62 2.79
N LEU A 102 -13.47 4.36 3.08
CA LEU A 102 -13.04 3.85 4.39
C LEU A 102 -13.21 4.92 5.47
N TYR A 103 -12.88 6.17 5.17
CA TYR A 103 -13.08 7.29 6.07
C TYR A 103 -14.58 7.55 6.31
N GLN A 104 -15.39 7.55 5.23
CA GLN A 104 -16.85 7.71 5.34
C GLN A 104 -17.51 6.65 6.23
N ALA A 105 -17.02 5.40 6.14
CA ALA A 105 -17.56 4.28 6.92
C ALA A 105 -16.96 4.16 8.33
N GLY A 106 -15.97 5.00 8.69
CA GLY A 106 -15.23 4.83 9.95
C GLY A 106 -14.44 3.52 10.02
N ASN A 107 -14.07 2.95 8.87
CA ASN A 107 -13.44 1.64 8.73
C ASN A 107 -11.93 1.82 8.46
N LEU A 108 -11.19 2.28 9.45
CA LEU A 108 -9.84 2.82 9.32
C LEU A 108 -8.77 2.00 10.06
N ASP A 109 -9.15 0.92 10.74
CA ASP A 109 -8.23 0.07 11.52
C ASP A 109 -6.91 -0.27 10.78
N PRO A 110 -6.93 -0.76 9.51
CA PRO A 110 -5.68 -1.04 8.80
C PRO A 110 -4.88 0.23 8.44
N VAL A 111 -5.54 1.37 8.24
CA VAL A 111 -4.86 2.65 7.96
C VAL A 111 -4.16 3.14 9.23
N ASP A 112 -4.84 3.08 10.37
CA ASP A 112 -4.31 3.46 11.67
C ASP A 112 -3.12 2.58 12.06
N GLY A 113 -3.21 1.26 11.81
CA GLY A 113 -2.12 0.32 11.99
C GLY A 113 -0.89 0.66 11.15
N VAL A 114 -1.08 1.03 9.88
CA VAL A 114 0.02 1.48 8.99
C VAL A 114 0.64 2.78 9.49
N ILE A 115 -0.17 3.76 9.90
CA ILE A 115 0.32 5.03 10.47
C ILE A 115 1.19 4.76 11.69
N GLN A 116 0.72 3.93 12.61
CA GLN A 116 1.45 3.59 13.81
C GLN A 116 2.77 2.87 13.49
N SER A 117 2.73 1.84 12.65
CA SER A 117 3.90 1.05 12.28
C SER A 117 4.98 1.87 11.55
N LEU A 118 4.59 2.86 10.71
CA LEU A 118 5.53 3.81 10.10
C LEU A 118 6.19 4.71 11.16
N ARG A 119 5.42 5.24 12.12
CA ARG A 119 5.95 6.07 13.20
C ARG A 119 6.94 5.33 14.09
N GLU A 120 6.66 4.07 14.42
CA GLU A 120 7.56 3.21 15.19
C GLU A 120 8.91 2.99 14.50
N ARG A 121 8.94 3.15 13.15
CA ARG A 121 10.15 3.08 12.32
C ARG A 121 10.82 4.44 12.09
N GLY A 122 10.37 5.48 12.78
CA GLY A 122 10.93 6.82 12.65
C GLY A 122 10.59 7.51 11.33
N LEU A 123 9.48 7.13 10.70
CA LEU A 123 8.99 7.76 9.48
C LEU A 123 7.81 8.69 9.78
N ASN A 124 7.65 9.72 8.96
CA ASN A 124 6.51 10.62 9.00
C ASN A 124 5.40 10.14 8.06
N PRO A 125 4.29 9.59 8.57
CA PRO A 125 3.17 9.20 7.73
C PRO A 125 2.48 10.41 7.11
N LEU A 126 2.17 10.33 5.80
CA LEU A 126 1.35 11.30 5.06
C LEU A 126 0.09 10.58 4.54
N PRO A 127 -0.93 10.36 5.40
CA PRO A 127 -2.14 9.66 5.01
C PRO A 127 -3.06 10.56 4.18
N VAL A 128 -3.38 10.13 2.97
CA VAL A 128 -4.22 10.86 2.00
C VAL A 128 -5.38 9.98 1.55
N PHE A 129 -6.59 10.36 1.87
CA PHE A 129 -7.77 9.69 1.31
C PHE A 129 -8.15 10.29 -0.04
N VAL A 130 -8.69 9.46 -0.93
CA VAL A 130 -9.15 9.86 -2.27
C VAL A 130 -10.47 9.18 -2.62
N ALA A 131 -11.38 9.89 -3.30
CA ALA A 131 -12.56 9.28 -3.87
C ALA A 131 -12.17 8.37 -5.06
N SER A 132 -11.28 8.84 -5.91
CA SER A 132 -10.69 8.08 -7.02
C SER A 132 -9.46 8.80 -7.55
N LEU A 133 -8.40 8.06 -7.85
CA LEU A 133 -7.21 8.61 -8.52
C LEU A 133 -7.47 9.05 -9.98
N LYS A 134 -8.62 8.64 -10.56
CA LYS A 134 -9.07 9.07 -11.90
C LYS A 134 -9.88 10.36 -11.89
N GLU A 135 -10.34 10.78 -10.73
CA GLU A 135 -11.13 12.00 -10.59
C GLU A 135 -10.20 13.21 -10.51
N ALA A 136 -10.46 14.23 -11.34
CA ALA A 136 -9.60 15.40 -11.46
C ALA A 136 -9.35 16.11 -10.12
N VAL A 137 -10.42 16.33 -9.33
CA VAL A 137 -10.32 17.00 -8.02
C VAL A 137 -9.44 16.21 -7.06
N SER A 138 -9.62 14.88 -6.98
CA SER A 138 -8.81 14.01 -6.14
C SER A 138 -7.35 13.98 -6.60
N ALA A 139 -7.11 13.89 -7.91
CA ALA A 139 -5.77 13.89 -8.48
C ALA A 139 -5.02 15.20 -8.24
N GLU A 140 -5.69 16.35 -8.43
CA GLU A 140 -5.13 17.69 -8.17
C GLU A 140 -4.81 17.88 -6.68
N THR A 141 -5.68 17.41 -5.79
CA THR A 141 -5.45 17.47 -4.34
C THR A 141 -4.22 16.67 -3.95
N VAL A 142 -4.08 15.42 -4.43
CA VAL A 142 -2.88 14.59 -4.18
C VAL A 142 -1.62 15.27 -4.73
N ASN A 143 -1.69 15.80 -5.97
CA ASN A 143 -0.56 16.50 -6.58
C ASN A 143 -0.13 17.72 -5.76
N SER A 144 -1.08 18.51 -5.25
CA SER A 144 -0.79 19.68 -4.43
C SER A 144 -0.15 19.29 -3.10
N ILE A 145 -0.68 18.25 -2.43
CA ILE A 145 -0.10 17.74 -1.17
C ILE A 145 1.32 17.22 -1.39
N PHE A 146 1.55 16.42 -2.44
CA PHE A 146 2.87 15.86 -2.73
C PHE A 146 3.88 16.88 -3.28
N ALA A 147 3.41 17.98 -3.87
CA ALA A 147 4.29 19.09 -4.26
C ALA A 147 4.75 19.90 -3.05
N GLU A 148 3.88 20.08 -2.05
CA GLU A 148 4.20 20.80 -0.81
C GLU A 148 5.01 19.93 0.16
N GLU A 149 4.71 18.64 0.23
CA GLU A 149 5.39 17.66 1.09
C GLU A 149 5.74 16.40 0.28
N PRO A 150 6.89 16.38 -0.40
CA PRO A 150 7.28 15.28 -1.26
C PRO A 150 7.55 14.00 -0.47
N PRO A 151 6.81 12.89 -0.71
CA PRO A 151 7.11 11.62 -0.08
C PRO A 151 8.35 10.96 -0.69
N GLY A 152 9.09 10.20 0.10
CA GLY A 152 10.19 9.35 -0.39
C GLY A 152 9.73 7.94 -0.81
N VAL A 153 8.52 7.54 -0.39
CA VAL A 153 7.87 6.28 -0.74
C VAL A 153 6.36 6.44 -0.60
N ILE A 154 5.58 5.72 -1.40
CA ILE A 154 4.11 5.73 -1.33
C ILE A 154 3.62 4.31 -1.05
N LEU A 155 2.86 4.13 0.03
CA LEU A 155 2.08 2.94 0.33
C LEU A 155 0.65 3.18 -0.17
N ASN A 156 0.26 2.46 -1.23
CA ASN A 156 -1.05 2.64 -1.85
C ASN A 156 -1.99 1.48 -1.54
N ALA A 157 -3.16 1.77 -0.99
CA ALA A 157 -4.24 0.83 -0.73
C ALA A 157 -5.44 1.00 -1.69
N THR A 158 -5.33 1.87 -2.70
CA THR A 158 -6.38 1.95 -3.73
C THR A 158 -6.19 0.86 -4.77
N GLY A 159 -7.28 0.19 -5.13
CA GLY A 159 -7.31 -0.77 -6.24
C GLY A 159 -7.37 -0.09 -7.61
N PHE A 160 -7.50 -0.89 -8.66
CA PHE A 160 -7.56 -0.47 -10.06
C PHE A 160 -6.30 0.24 -10.58
N ALA A 161 -6.21 0.37 -11.90
CA ALA A 161 -5.23 1.20 -12.57
C ALA A 161 -5.82 2.55 -12.95
N VAL A 162 -5.02 3.60 -13.00
CA VAL A 162 -5.35 4.86 -13.67
C VAL A 162 -5.26 4.67 -15.18
N SER A 163 -4.22 3.97 -15.63
CA SER A 163 -4.00 3.59 -17.02
C SER A 163 -4.97 2.52 -17.51
N LYS A 164 -5.19 2.46 -18.83
CA LYS A 164 -5.98 1.39 -19.46
C LYS A 164 -5.07 0.22 -19.81
N PRO A 165 -5.45 -1.03 -19.52
CA PRO A 165 -4.75 -2.20 -20.05
C PRO A 165 -4.64 -2.11 -21.58
N ASN A 166 -3.46 -2.36 -22.14
CA ASN A 166 -3.16 -2.25 -23.57
C ASN A 166 -3.36 -0.85 -24.19
N GLY A 167 -3.52 0.20 -23.39
CA GLY A 167 -3.60 1.59 -23.82
C GLY A 167 -2.31 2.37 -23.57
N ALA A 168 -2.33 3.65 -23.92
CA ALA A 168 -1.28 4.57 -23.49
C ALA A 168 -1.31 4.70 -21.97
N ARG A 169 -0.10 4.78 -21.37
CA ARG A 169 0.05 5.03 -19.92
C ARG A 169 -0.56 6.39 -19.60
N SER A 170 -1.44 6.43 -18.62
CA SER A 170 -2.03 7.66 -18.12
C SER A 170 -1.18 8.21 -16.97
N ASP A 171 -1.08 9.54 -16.89
CA ASP A 171 -0.37 10.21 -15.80
C ASP A 171 -1.13 9.97 -14.47
N SER A 172 -0.49 9.28 -13.56
CA SER A 172 -1.03 9.02 -12.21
C SER A 172 -0.43 10.00 -11.20
N PRO A 173 -1.24 10.59 -10.31
CA PRO A 173 -0.70 11.48 -9.27
C PRO A 173 0.31 10.79 -8.36
N LEU A 174 0.27 9.45 -8.25
CA LEU A 174 1.23 8.68 -7.46
C LEU A 174 2.61 8.54 -8.14
N GLU A 175 2.70 8.75 -9.46
CA GLU A 175 3.95 8.63 -10.21
C GLU A 175 4.76 9.93 -10.23
N ARG A 176 4.10 11.08 -10.05
CA ARG A 176 4.75 12.39 -10.15
C ARG A 176 5.93 12.60 -9.20
N PRO A 177 5.91 12.12 -7.94
CA PRO A 177 7.06 12.23 -7.07
C PRO A 177 8.29 11.43 -7.54
N GLY A 178 8.14 10.48 -8.48
CA GLY A 178 9.24 9.67 -8.99
C GLY A 178 9.82 8.70 -7.96
N VAL A 179 9.03 8.27 -7.00
CA VAL A 179 9.42 7.37 -5.90
C VAL A 179 8.72 6.02 -6.01
N PRO A 180 9.19 4.97 -5.30
CA PRO A 180 8.53 3.68 -5.29
C PRO A 180 7.08 3.78 -4.80
N VAL A 181 6.14 3.18 -5.56
CA VAL A 181 4.74 3.01 -5.17
C VAL A 181 4.51 1.56 -4.82
N ILE A 182 4.37 1.27 -3.54
CA ILE A 182 4.15 -0.08 -2.99
C ILE A 182 2.65 -0.30 -2.83
N GLN A 183 2.12 -1.31 -3.51
CA GLN A 183 0.72 -1.68 -3.42
C GLN A 183 0.47 -2.53 -2.18
N MET A 184 -0.28 -2.01 -1.23
CA MET A 184 -0.89 -2.76 -0.13
C MET A 184 -2.25 -3.30 -0.58
N ILE A 185 -2.63 -4.49 -0.13
CA ILE A 185 -3.91 -5.09 -0.48
C ILE A 185 -4.81 -5.10 0.76
N PHE A 186 -5.95 -4.42 0.66
CA PHE A 186 -7.06 -4.56 1.59
C PHE A 186 -8.03 -5.59 1.00
N ALA A 187 -7.89 -6.84 1.42
CA ALA A 187 -8.62 -7.98 0.86
C ALA A 187 -10.11 -7.95 1.24
N GLY A 188 -10.96 -8.22 0.27
CA GLY A 188 -12.42 -8.24 0.47
C GLY A 188 -12.95 -9.53 1.11
N GLY A 189 -12.13 -10.59 1.20
CA GLY A 189 -12.44 -11.83 1.90
C GLY A 189 -12.01 -11.82 3.37
N ASN A 190 -12.36 -12.85 4.14
CA ASN A 190 -11.93 -13.00 5.51
C ASN A 190 -10.54 -13.67 5.61
N GLU A 191 -9.86 -13.48 6.73
CA GLU A 191 -8.51 -14.00 6.96
C GLU A 191 -8.50 -15.52 7.15
N ASP A 192 -9.48 -16.09 7.82
CA ASP A 192 -9.53 -17.53 8.10
C ASP A 192 -9.71 -18.34 6.81
N ASP A 193 -10.56 -17.87 5.89
CA ASP A 193 -10.71 -18.47 4.57
C ASP A 193 -9.40 -18.39 3.77
N TRP A 194 -8.73 -17.25 3.83
CA TRP A 194 -7.45 -17.07 3.15
C TRP A 194 -6.35 -17.98 3.74
N ARG A 195 -6.27 -18.13 5.07
CA ARG A 195 -5.28 -18.98 5.74
C ARG A 195 -5.51 -20.47 5.51
N ASN A 196 -6.77 -20.90 5.48
CA ASN A 196 -7.15 -22.30 5.43
C ASN A 196 -7.37 -22.85 4.02
N ASN A 197 -7.42 -21.98 3.00
CA ASN A 197 -7.58 -22.35 1.60
C ASN A 197 -6.29 -22.26 0.81
N LEU A 198 -6.08 -23.18 -0.13
CA LEU A 198 -4.95 -23.18 -1.05
C LEU A 198 -5.09 -22.15 -2.20
N ASN A 199 -6.26 -21.53 -2.32
CA ASN A 199 -6.56 -20.61 -3.43
C ASN A 199 -5.95 -19.20 -3.24
N GLY A 200 -5.51 -18.84 -2.03
CA GLY A 200 -5.00 -17.51 -1.72
C GLY A 200 -6.10 -16.43 -1.75
N LEU A 201 -5.79 -15.27 -2.31
CA LEU A 201 -6.76 -14.18 -2.45
C LEU A 201 -7.86 -14.51 -3.48
N SER A 202 -9.03 -13.92 -3.32
CA SER A 202 -10.13 -14.07 -4.27
C SER A 202 -9.74 -13.58 -5.68
N ALA A 203 -10.36 -14.15 -6.72
CA ALA A 203 -10.14 -13.71 -8.10
C ALA A 203 -10.42 -12.20 -8.28
N ARG A 204 -11.40 -11.65 -7.53
CA ARG A 204 -11.70 -10.23 -7.51
C ARG A 204 -10.56 -9.42 -6.91
N ASP A 205 -10.02 -9.84 -5.76
CA ASP A 205 -8.91 -9.15 -5.12
C ASP A 205 -7.65 -9.18 -5.99
N ILE A 206 -7.36 -10.33 -6.63
CA ILE A 206 -6.25 -10.46 -7.57
C ILE A 206 -6.43 -9.51 -8.75
N ALA A 207 -7.60 -9.46 -9.35
CA ALA A 207 -7.84 -8.58 -10.49
C ALA A 207 -7.71 -7.10 -10.10
N MET A 208 -8.37 -6.68 -9.00
CA MET A 208 -8.48 -5.26 -8.63
C MET A 208 -7.27 -4.72 -7.89
N ASN A 209 -6.62 -5.53 -7.06
CA ASN A 209 -5.57 -5.08 -6.15
C ASN A 209 -4.16 -5.57 -6.54
N VAL A 210 -4.04 -6.46 -7.53
CA VAL A 210 -2.76 -6.97 -8.05
C VAL A 210 -2.62 -6.64 -9.53
N ALA A 211 -3.39 -7.31 -10.40
CA ALA A 211 -3.19 -7.22 -11.85
C ALA A 211 -3.41 -5.81 -12.41
N LEU A 212 -4.48 -5.12 -12.00
CA LEU A 212 -4.71 -3.75 -12.45
C LEU A 212 -3.67 -2.75 -11.90
N PRO A 213 -3.29 -2.75 -10.61
CA PRO A 213 -2.19 -1.92 -10.13
C PRO A 213 -0.85 -2.12 -10.83
N GLU A 214 -0.53 -3.34 -11.28
CA GLU A 214 0.69 -3.60 -12.08
C GLU A 214 0.71 -2.85 -13.42
N VAL A 215 -0.46 -2.56 -14.01
CA VAL A 215 -0.54 -1.74 -15.25
C VAL A 215 0.04 -0.34 -15.05
N ASP A 216 -0.08 0.21 -13.84
CA ASP A 216 0.53 1.49 -13.45
C ASP A 216 1.98 1.33 -12.92
N GLY A 217 2.58 0.14 -12.98
CA GLY A 217 3.95 -0.11 -12.52
C GLY A 217 4.11 -0.09 -11.00
N ARG A 218 3.05 -0.35 -10.24
CA ARG A 218 3.11 -0.42 -8.77
C ARG A 218 3.79 -1.70 -8.32
N ILE A 219 4.57 -1.63 -7.25
CA ILE A 219 5.26 -2.77 -6.65
C ILE A 219 4.28 -3.52 -5.76
N ILE A 220 3.84 -4.70 -6.20
CA ILE A 220 2.88 -5.50 -5.43
C ILE A 220 3.53 -6.04 -4.16
N SER A 221 2.86 -5.84 -3.03
CA SER A 221 3.30 -6.34 -1.72
C SER A 221 2.31 -7.39 -1.17
N ARG A 222 1.81 -7.22 0.05
CA ARG A 222 0.99 -8.21 0.77
C ARG A 222 -0.44 -7.70 0.99
N ALA A 223 -1.36 -8.64 1.21
CA ALA A 223 -2.61 -8.31 1.88
C ALA A 223 -2.29 -7.97 3.34
N VAL A 224 -2.63 -6.76 3.75
CA VAL A 224 -2.36 -6.24 5.11
C VAL A 224 -3.62 -6.17 5.96
N SER A 225 -4.77 -6.39 5.35
CA SER A 225 -6.05 -6.48 6.05
C SER A 225 -7.03 -7.35 5.31
N PHE A 226 -7.99 -7.88 6.05
CA PHE A 226 -9.08 -8.70 5.56
C PHE A 226 -10.41 -8.19 6.09
N LYS A 227 -11.47 -8.40 5.30
CA LYS A 227 -12.83 -7.96 5.65
C LYS A 227 -13.56 -9.09 6.35
N ALA A 228 -13.89 -8.89 7.62
CA ALA A 228 -14.55 -9.89 8.43
C ALA A 228 -15.56 -9.26 9.41
N GLU A 229 -16.32 -10.11 10.10
CA GLU A 229 -17.10 -9.68 11.23
C GLU A 229 -16.17 -9.23 12.36
N ALA A 230 -16.14 -7.93 12.62
CA ALA A 230 -15.36 -7.36 13.71
C ALA A 230 -16.04 -7.57 15.06
N ARG A 231 -17.39 -7.49 15.08
CA ARG A 231 -18.22 -7.75 16.24
C ARG A 231 -19.67 -8.00 15.82
N PHE A 232 -20.41 -8.71 16.63
CA PHE A 232 -21.87 -8.76 16.56
C PHE A 232 -22.46 -7.67 17.48
N ASP A 233 -23.40 -6.89 16.96
CA ASP A 233 -24.07 -5.84 17.75
C ASP A 233 -25.44 -6.34 18.23
N GLU A 234 -25.56 -6.61 19.53
CA GLU A 234 -26.76 -7.16 20.16
C GLU A 234 -27.95 -6.20 20.07
N THR A 235 -27.73 -4.90 20.02
CA THR A 235 -28.80 -3.90 19.95
C THR A 235 -29.46 -3.87 18.58
N THR A 236 -28.67 -3.93 17.52
CA THR A 236 -29.15 -3.94 16.14
C THR A 236 -29.36 -5.35 15.60
N GLN A 237 -28.92 -6.39 16.31
CA GLN A 237 -28.93 -7.79 15.89
C GLN A 237 -28.22 -8.00 14.53
N LEU A 238 -27.15 -7.27 14.28
CA LEU A 238 -26.38 -7.30 13.02
C LEU A 238 -24.88 -7.50 13.28
N PRO A 239 -24.19 -8.26 12.39
CA PRO A 239 -22.75 -8.28 12.39
C PRO A 239 -22.20 -6.95 11.86
N VAL A 240 -21.23 -6.38 12.54
CA VAL A 240 -20.46 -5.23 12.07
C VAL A 240 -19.30 -5.75 11.23
N ILE A 241 -19.38 -5.58 9.93
CA ILE A 241 -18.35 -6.02 9.00
C ILE A 241 -17.35 -4.88 8.80
N ALA A 242 -16.09 -5.14 9.08
CA ALA A 242 -15.02 -4.16 8.95
C ALA A 242 -13.74 -4.80 8.38
N TYR A 243 -12.84 -3.96 7.87
CA TYR A 243 -11.47 -4.38 7.60
C TYR A 243 -10.71 -4.46 8.93
N GLN A 244 -10.02 -5.57 9.12
CA GLN A 244 -9.15 -5.81 10.26
C GLN A 244 -7.71 -5.90 9.76
N GLY A 245 -6.84 -5.05 10.31
CA GLY A 245 -5.41 -5.04 10.01
C GLY A 245 -4.73 -6.28 10.58
N VAL A 246 -3.80 -6.86 9.83
CA VAL A 246 -2.97 -7.98 10.27
C VAL A 246 -1.59 -7.46 10.65
N PRO A 247 -1.24 -7.40 11.95
CA PRO A 247 -0.09 -6.65 12.43
C PRO A 247 1.25 -7.04 11.79
N ASP A 248 1.56 -8.34 11.71
CA ASP A 248 2.82 -8.84 11.10
C ASP A 248 2.94 -8.49 9.60
N ARG A 249 1.81 -8.41 8.92
CA ARG A 249 1.76 -8.07 7.49
C ARG A 249 1.87 -6.57 7.25
N ILE A 250 1.27 -5.77 8.12
CA ILE A 250 1.44 -4.31 8.17
C ILE A 250 2.90 -3.99 8.45
N ASP A 251 3.47 -4.61 9.46
CA ASP A 251 4.88 -4.44 9.85
C ASP A 251 5.84 -4.76 8.71
N PHE A 252 5.59 -5.85 7.98
CA PHE A 252 6.40 -6.21 6.82
C PHE A 252 6.37 -5.11 5.74
N VAL A 253 5.17 -4.59 5.41
CA VAL A 253 5.06 -3.56 4.35
C VAL A 253 5.67 -2.24 4.79
N CYS A 254 5.49 -1.85 6.04
CA CYS A 254 6.12 -0.65 6.60
C CYS A 254 7.64 -0.78 6.69
N GLN A 255 8.16 -1.97 7.01
CA GLN A 255 9.60 -2.26 6.97
C GLN A 255 10.14 -2.21 5.53
N LEU A 256 9.38 -2.72 4.55
CA LEU A 256 9.74 -2.62 3.14
C LEU A 256 9.85 -1.15 2.70
N ALA A 257 8.90 -0.31 3.12
CA ALA A 257 8.94 1.14 2.85
C ALA A 257 10.18 1.80 3.46
N ALA A 258 10.49 1.49 4.73
CA ALA A 258 11.69 1.98 5.40
C ALA A 258 12.97 1.54 4.69
N ASN A 259 13.03 0.30 4.21
CA ASN A 259 14.17 -0.23 3.46
C ASN A 259 14.37 0.50 2.11
N TRP A 260 13.29 0.84 1.40
CA TRP A 260 13.37 1.64 0.17
C TRP A 260 13.92 3.04 0.43
N LEU A 261 13.48 3.68 1.52
CA LEU A 261 13.98 5.00 1.94
C LEU A 261 15.47 4.92 2.32
N ALA A 262 15.85 3.91 3.10
CA ALA A 262 17.25 3.68 3.47
C ALA A 262 18.13 3.42 2.25
N LEU A 263 17.66 2.61 1.29
CA LEU A 263 18.38 2.36 0.03
C LEU A 263 18.55 3.65 -0.78
N ALA A 264 17.51 4.47 -0.87
CA ALA A 264 17.58 5.76 -1.58
C ALA A 264 18.60 6.72 -0.94
N ALA A 265 18.67 6.75 0.40
CA ALA A 265 19.60 7.57 1.15
C ALA A 265 21.05 7.04 1.15
N THR A 266 21.25 5.74 0.85
CA THR A 266 22.60 5.12 0.86
C THR A 266 23.37 5.53 -0.38
N PRO A 267 24.58 6.11 -0.26
CA PRO A 267 25.43 6.41 -1.40
C PRO A 267 25.76 5.16 -2.24
N PRO A 268 25.89 5.25 -3.58
CA PRO A 268 26.17 4.10 -4.42
C PRO A 268 27.37 3.25 -3.98
N ALA A 269 28.44 3.88 -3.53
CA ALA A 269 29.65 3.20 -3.06
C ALA A 269 29.43 2.32 -1.81
N GLU A 270 28.39 2.61 -1.02
CA GLU A 270 28.06 1.87 0.21
C GLU A 270 26.98 0.80 -0.02
N ARG A 271 26.32 0.83 -1.19
CA ARG A 271 25.26 -0.13 -1.53
C ARG A 271 25.86 -1.52 -1.78
N ARG A 272 25.20 -2.53 -1.25
CA ARG A 272 25.57 -3.94 -1.46
C ARG A 272 24.55 -4.61 -2.35
N LEU A 273 25.02 -5.19 -3.45
CA LEU A 273 24.18 -5.88 -4.43
C LEU A 273 24.54 -7.36 -4.47
N GLY A 274 23.54 -8.22 -4.55
CA GLY A 274 23.69 -9.65 -4.81
C GLY A 274 23.20 -9.97 -6.22
N LEU A 275 24.08 -10.45 -7.08
CA LEU A 275 23.74 -10.93 -8.42
C LEU A 275 23.76 -12.46 -8.42
N ILE A 276 22.58 -13.07 -8.58
CA ILE A 276 22.42 -14.53 -8.53
C ILE A 276 22.29 -15.07 -9.96
N PHE A 277 23.25 -15.94 -10.34
CA PHE A 277 23.19 -16.66 -11.61
C PHE A 277 22.40 -17.96 -11.47
N ALA A 278 21.52 -18.20 -12.43
CA ALA A 278 20.89 -19.51 -12.57
C ALA A 278 21.94 -20.57 -13.00
N ASN A 279 21.85 -21.77 -12.43
CA ASN A 279 22.64 -22.92 -12.84
C ASN A 279 21.68 -24.09 -13.14
N TYR A 280 21.10 -24.08 -14.33
CA TYR A 280 20.15 -25.11 -14.76
C TYR A 280 20.53 -25.68 -16.14
N PRO A 281 20.63 -27.02 -16.25
CA PRO A 281 20.71 -28.02 -15.16
C PRO A 281 21.96 -27.86 -14.31
N ASN A 282 21.95 -28.33 -13.06
CA ASN A 282 23.04 -28.22 -12.06
C ASN A 282 24.35 -28.90 -12.53
N LYS A 283 25.06 -28.24 -13.42
CA LYS A 283 26.38 -28.69 -13.94
C LYS A 283 27.27 -27.46 -14.11
N ASP A 284 28.56 -27.59 -13.73
CA ASP A 284 29.52 -26.49 -13.87
C ASP A 284 29.63 -25.95 -15.31
N GLY A 285 29.50 -26.81 -16.30
CA GLY A 285 29.47 -26.39 -17.73
C GLY A 285 28.20 -25.68 -18.19
N ARG A 286 27.24 -25.44 -17.29
CA ARG A 286 25.99 -24.69 -17.54
C ARG A 286 25.81 -23.50 -16.60
N MET A 287 26.87 -23.11 -15.88
CA MET A 287 26.85 -21.98 -14.98
C MET A 287 26.47 -20.70 -15.74
N GLY A 288 25.48 -19.96 -15.23
CA GLY A 288 24.96 -18.76 -15.87
C GLY A 288 24.21 -19.02 -17.18
N ASN A 289 23.75 -20.26 -17.44
CA ASN A 289 23.06 -20.58 -18.70
C ASN A 289 21.66 -19.94 -18.74
N GLY A 290 21.41 -19.15 -19.75
CA GLY A 290 20.09 -18.57 -20.08
C GLY A 290 19.76 -18.86 -21.55
N VAL A 291 18.52 -19.32 -21.82
CA VAL A 291 18.10 -19.60 -23.21
C VAL A 291 17.91 -18.27 -23.94
N GLY A 292 18.71 -18.06 -25.01
CA GLY A 292 18.65 -16.84 -25.81
C GLY A 292 19.31 -15.59 -25.16
N LEU A 293 19.98 -15.74 -24.01
CA LEU A 293 20.69 -14.66 -23.32
C LEU A 293 22.12 -15.07 -23.03
N ASP A 294 23.08 -14.23 -23.42
CA ASP A 294 24.47 -14.32 -22.92
C ASP A 294 24.52 -13.71 -21.52
N SER A 295 24.19 -14.54 -20.52
CA SER A 295 24.14 -14.08 -19.12
C SER A 295 25.49 -13.62 -18.58
N PRO A 296 26.63 -14.25 -18.90
CA PRO A 296 27.95 -13.78 -18.47
C PRO A 296 28.31 -12.39 -19.04
N ALA A 297 28.08 -12.17 -20.34
CA ALA A 297 28.31 -10.89 -20.95
C ALA A 297 27.36 -9.81 -20.41
N SER A 298 26.08 -10.16 -20.23
CA SER A 298 25.07 -9.27 -19.63
C SER A 298 25.43 -8.85 -18.21
N ALA A 299 25.95 -9.79 -17.41
CA ALA A 299 26.38 -9.49 -16.04
C ALA A 299 27.61 -8.58 -16.02
N LEU A 300 28.56 -8.78 -16.95
CA LEU A 300 29.71 -7.90 -17.05
C LEU A 300 29.29 -6.48 -17.44
N ASN A 301 28.44 -6.30 -18.45
CA ASN A 301 27.90 -5.01 -18.83
C ASN A 301 27.15 -4.33 -17.66
N LEU A 302 26.41 -5.10 -16.85
CA LEU A 302 25.74 -4.57 -15.66
C LEU A 302 26.78 -4.10 -14.62
N LEU A 303 27.83 -4.88 -14.36
CA LEU A 303 28.88 -4.51 -13.42
C LEU A 303 29.64 -3.26 -13.88
N GLU A 304 29.92 -3.13 -15.16
CA GLU A 304 30.53 -1.91 -15.75
C GLU A 304 29.60 -0.69 -15.55
N ALA A 305 28.32 -0.82 -15.85
CA ALA A 305 27.35 0.25 -15.64
C ALA A 305 27.20 0.63 -14.15
N LEU A 306 27.29 -0.33 -13.24
CA LEU A 306 27.31 -0.07 -11.80
C LEU A 306 28.58 0.67 -11.38
N ALA A 307 29.75 0.29 -11.91
CA ALA A 307 31.01 1.00 -11.66
C ALA A 307 30.92 2.46 -12.11
N ASP A 308 30.37 2.71 -13.31
CA ASP A 308 30.17 4.06 -13.85
C ASP A 308 29.23 4.92 -12.98
N GLN A 309 28.32 4.28 -12.26
CA GLN A 309 27.41 4.93 -11.30
C GLN A 309 27.99 5.01 -9.88
N GLY A 310 29.27 4.66 -9.70
CA GLY A 310 29.97 4.80 -8.43
C GLY A 310 29.77 3.66 -7.42
N TYR A 311 29.25 2.51 -7.86
CA TYR A 311 29.18 1.33 -7.00
C TYR A 311 30.56 0.66 -6.87
N GLY A 312 30.84 0.07 -5.70
CA GLY A 312 32.08 -0.67 -5.45
C GLY A 312 32.01 -2.08 -6.03
N VAL A 313 32.42 -2.27 -7.29
CA VAL A 313 32.37 -3.58 -7.99
C VAL A 313 33.69 -4.36 -7.95
N GLY A 314 34.78 -3.76 -7.44
CA GLY A 314 36.10 -4.35 -7.46
C GLY A 314 36.70 -4.46 -8.86
N GLU A 315 37.69 -5.35 -9.04
CA GLU A 315 38.33 -5.58 -10.33
C GLU A 315 37.43 -6.40 -11.25
N LEU A 316 37.06 -5.81 -12.39
CA LEU A 316 36.19 -6.45 -13.38
C LEU A 316 37.02 -7.34 -14.33
N PRO A 317 36.50 -8.54 -14.69
CA PRO A 317 37.11 -9.36 -15.72
C PRO A 317 36.90 -8.73 -17.10
N GLY A 318 37.85 -8.97 -18.04
CA GLY A 318 37.76 -8.39 -19.40
C GLY A 318 36.68 -9.00 -20.30
N LYS A 319 36.11 -10.16 -19.97
CA LYS A 319 35.09 -10.87 -20.74
C LYS A 319 34.19 -11.70 -19.83
N GLY A 320 32.97 -12.00 -20.31
CA GLY A 320 32.04 -12.87 -19.63
C GLY A 320 32.61 -14.26 -19.31
N ASP A 321 33.41 -14.85 -20.18
CA ASP A 321 34.08 -16.14 -19.94
C ASP A 321 35.07 -16.08 -18.77
N ASP A 322 35.74 -14.96 -18.56
CA ASP A 322 36.65 -14.76 -17.42
C ASP A 322 35.86 -14.65 -16.11
N LEU A 323 34.69 -14.03 -16.14
CA LEU A 323 33.76 -14.01 -15.01
C LEU A 323 33.32 -15.43 -14.60
N ILE A 324 32.91 -16.26 -15.57
CA ILE A 324 32.55 -17.65 -15.32
C ILE A 324 33.72 -18.46 -14.79
N ARG A 325 34.93 -18.28 -15.35
CA ARG A 325 36.15 -18.96 -14.83
C ARG A 325 36.46 -18.56 -13.38
N LYS A 326 36.31 -17.29 -13.06
CA LYS A 326 36.50 -16.78 -11.70
C LYS A 326 35.47 -17.40 -10.71
N LEU A 327 34.19 -17.48 -11.11
CA LEU A 327 33.14 -18.10 -10.32
C LEU A 327 33.34 -19.63 -10.16
N ALA A 328 33.80 -20.31 -11.22
CA ALA A 328 34.05 -21.76 -11.21
C ALA A 328 35.34 -22.16 -10.48
N ALA A 329 36.23 -21.24 -10.19
CA ALA A 329 37.49 -21.52 -9.50
C ALA A 329 37.29 -21.97 -8.02
N GLY A 330 36.23 -21.44 -7.38
CA GLY A 330 35.86 -21.82 -6.01
C GLY A 330 34.90 -23.02 -5.94
N PRO A 331 34.36 -23.31 -4.74
CA PRO A 331 33.34 -24.33 -4.54
C PRO A 331 32.09 -24.03 -5.35
N THR A 332 31.56 -25.00 -6.07
CA THR A 332 30.31 -24.92 -6.85
C THR A 332 29.28 -25.91 -6.31
N ASN A 333 28.13 -26.03 -6.99
CA ASN A 333 27.13 -27.05 -6.68
C ASN A 333 27.56 -28.48 -7.05
N ASN A 334 28.73 -28.67 -7.67
CA ASN A 334 29.27 -29.99 -7.94
C ASN A 334 29.79 -30.62 -6.66
N LEU A 335 29.11 -31.65 -6.15
CA LEU A 335 29.45 -32.32 -4.90
C LEU A 335 30.71 -33.16 -5.00
N LYS A 336 31.15 -33.59 -6.21
CA LYS A 336 32.23 -34.53 -6.39
C LYS A 336 33.59 -33.99 -5.99
N ASP A 337 33.86 -32.73 -6.24
CA ASP A 337 35.16 -32.09 -6.01
C ASP A 337 35.04 -30.84 -5.09
N ARG A 338 33.88 -30.63 -4.51
CA ARG A 338 33.61 -29.48 -3.63
C ARG A 338 34.62 -29.34 -2.49
N ALA A 339 34.99 -30.46 -1.86
CA ALA A 339 35.90 -30.46 -0.72
C ALA A 339 37.36 -30.16 -1.11
N SER A 340 37.74 -30.34 -2.38
CA SER A 340 39.09 -30.07 -2.89
C SER A 340 39.27 -28.67 -3.46
N ARG A 341 38.19 -27.94 -3.68
CA ARG A 341 38.26 -26.56 -4.19
C ARG A 341 38.49 -25.58 -3.05
N SER A 342 39.48 -24.71 -3.20
CA SER A 342 39.80 -23.66 -2.23
C SER A 342 38.96 -22.41 -2.48
N GLY A 343 38.72 -21.62 -1.44
CA GLY A 343 37.96 -20.37 -1.51
C GLY A 343 36.50 -20.58 -1.11
N GLY A 344 35.65 -19.61 -1.50
CA GLY A 344 34.25 -19.56 -1.10
C GLY A 344 34.05 -18.79 0.22
N ILE A 345 32.77 -18.65 0.61
CA ILE A 345 32.36 -18.00 1.85
C ILE A 345 32.06 -19.09 2.87
N THR A 346 32.67 -19.01 4.06
CA THR A 346 32.35 -19.85 5.20
C THR A 346 31.44 -19.08 6.15
N PHE A 347 30.40 -19.76 6.63
CA PHE A 347 29.49 -19.25 7.63
C PHE A 347 29.46 -20.24 8.78
N ALA A 348 29.85 -19.82 9.98
CA ALA A 348 29.90 -20.72 11.11
C ALA A 348 28.51 -21.22 11.49
N LEU A 349 28.40 -22.48 11.94
CA LEU A 349 27.11 -23.07 12.29
C LEU A 349 26.38 -22.26 13.38
N ALA A 350 27.14 -21.77 14.37
CA ALA A 350 26.57 -20.94 15.43
C ALA A 350 25.98 -19.63 14.90
N ASP A 351 26.65 -18.97 13.94
CA ASP A 351 26.16 -17.75 13.29
C ASP A 351 24.92 -18.04 12.44
N TYR A 352 24.92 -19.18 11.74
CA TYR A 352 23.75 -19.64 10.99
C TYR A 352 22.55 -19.91 11.90
N GLN A 353 22.77 -20.58 13.05
CA GLN A 353 21.69 -20.83 14.01
C GLN A 353 21.13 -19.54 14.57
N SER A 354 21.99 -18.59 14.96
CA SER A 354 21.57 -17.27 15.45
C SER A 354 20.75 -16.50 14.40
N PHE A 355 21.14 -16.58 13.13
CA PHE A 355 20.40 -15.97 12.02
C PHE A 355 19.05 -16.67 11.77
N PHE A 356 19.00 -18.00 11.92
CA PHE A 356 17.79 -18.79 11.66
C PHE A 356 16.75 -18.62 12.77
N ASP A 357 17.19 -18.43 14.01
CA ASP A 357 16.34 -18.28 15.20
C ASP A 357 15.84 -16.82 15.40
N ALA A 358 16.34 -15.86 14.64
CA ALA A 358 15.97 -14.45 14.68
C ALA A 358 14.81 -14.12 13.72
#